data_88172069388268a737f3e01446944376
#
_entry.id   88172069388268a737f3e01446944376
#
_cell.length_a   1.000
_cell.length_b   1.000
_cell.length_c   1.000
_cell.angle_alpha   90.00
_cell.angle_beta   90.00
_cell.angle_gamma   90.00
#
_symmetry.space_group_name_H-M   'P 1'
#
loop_
_entity.id
_entity.type
_entity.pdbx_description
1 polymer ?
#
loop_
_entity_poly.entity_id
_entity_poly.type
_entity_poly.pdbx_seq_one_letter_code
_entity_poly.pdbx_strand_id
1 'polypeptide(L)'
;MCNQPHFSKSFASLHPDAFDAVIVAGGDFPTHHVPLAVMERARMLVACDSAGEELVRRGYKPTAIVGDCDSMSAEFRAAHADIIYKVEEQDYNDLTKATRFCTERGCRRIAYVGATGKREDHTLGNISLLDFYSRELYVDALMLTDYGVFIPAAGETAIRTFAGQQISIFNLSCTRIDGDGLRWQPYAFSALWQGTLNEALGESVTLRGDGNYIVYAAYKL
;
A
#
# COMPACT_ATOMS: atom_id res chain seq x y z
N MET A 1 23.27 13.93 12.91
CA MET A 1 22.21 14.39 11.99
C MET A 1 22.24 13.45 10.82
N CYS A 2 21.37 12.45 10.80
CA CYS A 2 21.31 11.47 9.72
C CYS A 2 20.54 12.11 8.58
N ASN A 3 21.19 12.32 7.44
CA ASN A 3 20.55 12.78 6.21
C ASN A 3 19.62 11.66 5.73
N GLN A 4 18.34 11.72 6.10
CA GLN A 4 17.34 10.87 5.48
C GLN A 4 17.22 11.29 4.02
N PRO A 5 17.26 10.36 3.06
CA PRO A 5 16.99 10.71 1.68
C PRO A 5 15.53 11.20 1.60
N HIS A 6 15.36 12.49 1.35
CA HIS A 6 14.08 13.06 0.97
C HIS A 6 13.69 12.43 -0.37
N PHE A 7 12.92 11.36 -0.33
CA PHE A 7 12.19 10.92 -1.50
C PHE A 7 11.12 11.98 -1.78
N SER A 8 11.41 12.91 -2.69
CA SER A 8 10.37 13.66 -3.37
C SER A 8 9.49 12.62 -4.04
N LYS A 9 8.41 12.21 -3.38
CA LYS A 9 7.41 11.30 -3.93
C LYS A 9 6.61 12.07 -4.98
N SER A 10 7.27 12.41 -6.08
CA SER A 10 6.55 12.77 -7.30
C SER A 10 5.76 11.52 -7.69
N PHE A 11 4.46 11.56 -7.50
CA PHE A 11 3.54 10.56 -7.99
C PHE A 11 3.53 10.58 -9.52
N ALA A 12 4.65 10.21 -10.10
CA ALA A 12 4.73 9.88 -11.51
C ALA A 12 4.03 8.53 -11.67
N SER A 13 2.73 8.60 -11.94
CA SER A 13 1.87 7.53 -12.42
C SER A 13 1.83 6.23 -11.59
N LEU A 14 0.64 5.78 -11.28
CA LEU A 14 0.31 4.39 -10.97
C LEU A 14 0.54 3.51 -12.23
N HIS A 15 1.70 3.73 -12.91
CA HIS A 15 2.02 2.93 -14.07
C HIS A 15 2.26 1.50 -13.60
N PRO A 16 1.59 0.50 -14.16
CA PRO A 16 1.69 -0.89 -13.69
C PRO A 16 3.12 -1.42 -13.62
N ASP A 17 4.00 -0.98 -14.52
CA ASP A 17 5.40 -1.42 -14.58
C ASP A 17 6.32 -0.69 -13.57
N ALA A 18 5.77 0.19 -12.74
CA ALA A 18 6.57 1.02 -11.83
C ALA A 18 6.97 0.30 -10.52
N PHE A 19 6.41 -0.87 -10.25
CA PHE A 19 6.62 -1.60 -9.00
C PHE A 19 7.64 -2.74 -9.17
N ASP A 20 8.54 -2.87 -8.18
CA ASP A 20 9.46 -4.00 -8.10
C ASP A 20 8.72 -5.28 -7.73
N ALA A 21 7.74 -5.16 -6.83
CA ALA A 21 6.89 -6.25 -6.38
C ALA A 21 5.45 -5.79 -6.14
N VAL A 22 4.53 -6.73 -6.28
CA VAL A 22 3.12 -6.59 -5.86
C VAL A 22 2.82 -7.66 -4.83
N ILE A 23 2.34 -7.25 -3.65
CA ILE A 23 1.94 -8.14 -2.57
C ILE A 23 0.42 -8.20 -2.52
N VAL A 24 -0.12 -9.41 -2.62
CA VAL A 24 -1.56 -9.69 -2.53
C VAL A 24 -1.88 -10.26 -1.15
N ALA A 25 -2.67 -9.53 -0.38
CA ALA A 25 -3.11 -9.94 0.95
C ALA A 25 -4.47 -10.66 0.92
N GLY A 26 -4.87 -11.20 2.08
CA GLY A 26 -6.08 -12.02 2.23
C GLY A 26 -7.40 -11.26 2.42
N GLY A 27 -7.45 -9.94 2.12
CA GLY A 27 -8.68 -9.14 2.11
C GLY A 27 -9.56 -9.41 0.89
N ASP A 28 -10.38 -8.42 0.51
CA ASP A 28 -11.19 -8.55 -0.70
C ASP A 28 -10.30 -8.53 -1.96
N PHE A 29 -10.51 -9.52 -2.83
CA PHE A 29 -9.79 -9.57 -4.09
C PHE A 29 -10.19 -8.38 -4.96
N PRO A 30 -9.21 -7.64 -5.54
CA PRO A 30 -9.53 -6.44 -6.30
C PRO A 30 -10.36 -6.75 -7.55
N THR A 31 -11.24 -5.81 -7.88
CA THR A 31 -12.11 -5.84 -9.05
C THR A 31 -11.89 -4.65 -9.98
N HIS A 32 -11.36 -3.54 -9.46
CA HIS A 32 -11.08 -2.34 -10.23
C HIS A 32 -9.87 -2.55 -11.16
N HIS A 33 -9.95 -1.97 -12.37
CA HIS A 33 -8.93 -2.15 -13.41
C HIS A 33 -7.52 -1.69 -13.00
N VAL A 34 -7.38 -0.71 -12.10
CA VAL A 34 -6.06 -0.20 -11.68
C VAL A 34 -5.27 -1.25 -10.87
N PRO A 35 -5.75 -1.78 -9.72
CA PRO A 35 -5.02 -2.83 -9.01
C PRO A 35 -4.87 -4.11 -9.85
N LEU A 36 -5.85 -4.48 -10.68
CA LEU A 36 -5.74 -5.64 -11.56
C LEU A 36 -4.60 -5.47 -12.58
N ALA A 37 -4.50 -4.32 -13.25
CA ALA A 37 -3.43 -4.06 -14.20
C ALA A 37 -2.04 -4.05 -13.54
N VAL A 38 -1.93 -3.60 -12.28
CA VAL A 38 -0.69 -3.65 -11.52
C VAL A 38 -0.31 -5.10 -11.18
N MET A 39 -1.27 -5.94 -10.81
CA MET A 39 -1.04 -7.36 -10.56
C MET A 39 -0.62 -8.12 -11.83
N GLU A 40 -1.29 -7.87 -12.95
CA GLU A 40 -1.03 -8.55 -14.24
C GLU A 40 0.38 -8.25 -14.78
N ARG A 41 0.92 -7.08 -14.48
CA ARG A 41 2.25 -6.63 -14.94
C ARG A 41 3.33 -6.73 -13.87
N ALA A 42 3.02 -7.34 -12.72
CA ALA A 42 3.97 -7.50 -11.64
C ALA A 42 5.18 -8.31 -12.08
N ARG A 43 6.39 -7.78 -11.89
CA ARG A 43 7.65 -8.53 -12.08
C ARG A 43 7.81 -9.61 -11.01
N MET A 44 7.39 -9.32 -9.80
CA MET A 44 7.32 -10.23 -8.67
C MET A 44 5.93 -10.11 -8.06
N LEU A 45 5.12 -11.16 -8.18
CA LEU A 45 3.79 -11.27 -7.56
C LEU A 45 3.91 -12.17 -6.33
N VAL A 46 3.74 -11.61 -5.15
CA VAL A 46 3.87 -12.32 -3.88
C VAL A 46 2.50 -12.37 -3.19
N ALA A 47 2.12 -13.53 -2.71
CA ALA A 47 0.88 -13.71 -1.96
C ALA A 47 1.16 -13.86 -0.46
N CYS A 48 0.27 -13.32 0.37
CA CYS A 48 0.24 -13.58 1.80
C CYS A 48 -0.63 -14.81 2.06
N ASP A 49 -0.01 -15.87 2.57
CA ASP A 49 -0.70 -17.07 3.04
C ASP A 49 -1.82 -17.55 2.09
N SER A 50 -3.07 -17.72 2.55
CA SER A 50 -4.21 -18.20 1.76
C SER A 50 -4.55 -17.37 0.51
N ALA A 51 -4.08 -16.13 0.41
CA ALA A 51 -4.21 -15.36 -0.84
C ALA A 51 -3.51 -16.04 -2.02
N GLY A 52 -2.50 -16.89 -1.77
CA GLY A 52 -1.83 -17.70 -2.79
C GLY A 52 -2.76 -18.67 -3.48
N GLU A 53 -3.59 -19.37 -2.72
CA GLU A 53 -4.58 -20.33 -3.25
C GLU A 53 -5.64 -19.60 -4.10
N GLU A 54 -6.11 -18.44 -3.66
CA GLU A 54 -7.05 -17.60 -4.41
C GLU A 54 -6.45 -17.08 -5.72
N LEU A 55 -5.18 -16.65 -5.71
CA LEU A 55 -4.47 -16.21 -6.92
C LEU A 55 -4.38 -17.33 -7.95
N VAL A 56 -3.93 -18.52 -7.55
CA VAL A 56 -3.80 -19.67 -8.45
C VAL A 56 -5.16 -20.09 -9.01
N ARG A 57 -6.19 -20.11 -8.16
CA ARG A 57 -7.57 -20.42 -8.59
C ARG A 57 -8.09 -19.45 -9.65
N ARG A 58 -7.64 -18.19 -9.61
CA ARG A 58 -7.97 -17.16 -10.61
C ARG A 58 -7.05 -17.14 -11.83
N GLY A 59 -6.11 -18.07 -11.91
CA GLY A 59 -5.19 -18.21 -13.05
C GLY A 59 -3.94 -17.33 -12.99
N TYR A 60 -3.67 -16.63 -11.88
CA TYR A 60 -2.42 -15.93 -11.65
C TYR A 60 -1.29 -16.92 -11.28
N LYS A 61 -0.06 -16.51 -11.51
CA LYS A 61 1.14 -17.27 -11.18
C LYS A 61 1.98 -16.51 -10.17
N PRO A 62 1.74 -16.68 -8.86
CA PRO A 62 2.57 -16.01 -7.86
C PRO A 62 4.02 -16.50 -7.95
N THR A 63 4.95 -15.56 -7.76
CA THR A 63 6.40 -15.85 -7.67
C THR A 63 6.73 -16.48 -6.32
N ALA A 64 6.00 -16.12 -5.27
CA ALA A 64 6.15 -16.64 -3.93
C ALA A 64 4.83 -16.53 -3.14
N ILE A 65 4.67 -17.43 -2.18
CA ILE A 65 3.61 -17.40 -1.17
C ILE A 65 4.29 -17.37 0.20
N VAL A 66 4.04 -16.34 1.00
CA VAL A 66 4.74 -16.08 2.26
C VAL A 66 3.75 -16.01 3.41
N GLY A 67 3.96 -16.79 4.46
CA GLY A 67 3.12 -16.85 5.64
C GLY A 67 3.44 -18.03 6.52
N ASP A 68 2.62 -18.34 7.52
CA ASP A 68 2.76 -19.55 8.34
C ASP A 68 2.19 -20.80 7.65
N CYS A 69 1.44 -20.61 6.58
CA CYS A 69 0.87 -21.64 5.71
C CYS A 69 -0.23 -22.50 6.37
N ASP A 70 -0.79 -22.05 7.50
CA ASP A 70 -1.77 -22.82 8.26
C ASP A 70 -3.15 -22.82 7.62
N SER A 71 -3.49 -21.77 6.87
CA SER A 71 -4.80 -21.59 6.24
C SER A 71 -4.90 -22.16 4.82
N MET A 72 -3.82 -22.72 4.25
CA MET A 72 -3.82 -23.37 2.94
C MET A 72 -4.13 -24.87 3.03
N SER A 73 -4.82 -25.45 2.02
CA SER A 73 -5.06 -26.87 1.94
C SER A 73 -3.77 -27.69 1.82
N ALA A 74 -3.77 -28.93 2.34
CA ALA A 74 -2.58 -29.80 2.26
C ALA A 74 -2.22 -30.14 0.80
N GLU A 75 -3.21 -30.35 -0.04
CA GLU A 75 -3.05 -30.59 -1.46
C GLU A 75 -2.39 -29.40 -2.17
N PHE A 76 -2.86 -28.18 -1.87
CA PHE A 76 -2.28 -26.96 -2.44
C PHE A 76 -0.82 -26.79 -2.03
N ARG A 77 -0.51 -26.97 -0.73
CA ARG A 77 0.87 -26.90 -0.23
C ARG A 77 1.80 -27.90 -0.90
N ALA A 78 1.33 -29.12 -1.11
CA ALA A 78 2.13 -30.16 -1.79
C ALA A 78 2.37 -29.81 -3.26
N ALA A 79 1.36 -29.28 -3.95
CA ALA A 79 1.44 -28.92 -5.37
C ALA A 79 2.30 -27.69 -5.67
N HIS A 80 2.49 -26.80 -4.68
CA HIS A 80 3.17 -25.49 -4.85
C HIS A 80 4.33 -25.31 -3.87
N ALA A 81 4.91 -26.40 -3.37
CA ALA A 81 5.98 -26.37 -2.36
C ALA A 81 7.21 -25.58 -2.80
N ASP A 82 7.45 -25.48 -4.10
CA ASP A 82 8.57 -24.74 -4.73
C ASP A 82 8.48 -23.23 -4.61
N ILE A 83 7.27 -22.68 -4.41
CA ILE A 83 7.02 -21.24 -4.27
C ILE A 83 6.52 -20.84 -2.87
N ILE A 84 6.36 -21.78 -1.96
CA ILE A 84 5.92 -21.52 -0.58
C ILE A 84 7.13 -21.25 0.32
N TYR A 85 7.11 -20.09 0.97
CA TYR A 85 8.12 -19.66 1.93
C TYR A 85 7.46 -19.55 3.31
N LYS A 86 7.61 -20.63 4.10
CA LYS A 86 7.05 -20.68 5.44
C LYS A 86 7.83 -19.79 6.42
N VAL A 87 7.13 -18.90 7.12
CA VAL A 87 7.67 -18.00 8.14
C VAL A 87 6.87 -18.22 9.43
N GLU A 88 7.45 -18.95 10.39
CA GLU A 88 6.79 -19.38 11.64
C GLU A 88 6.72 -18.26 12.70
N GLU A 89 7.47 -17.18 12.50
CA GLU A 89 7.49 -16.04 13.40
C GLU A 89 6.08 -15.42 13.53
N GLN A 90 5.68 -15.06 14.76
CA GLN A 90 4.32 -14.57 15.07
C GLN A 90 4.29 -13.10 15.54
N ASP A 91 5.44 -12.41 15.60
CA ASP A 91 5.51 -11.00 16.02
C ASP A 91 4.96 -10.05 14.93
N TYR A 92 4.91 -10.52 13.68
CA TYR A 92 4.45 -9.75 12.54
C TYR A 92 3.37 -10.49 11.74
N ASN A 93 2.45 -9.72 11.17
CA ASN A 93 1.44 -10.26 10.27
C ASN A 93 2.06 -10.66 8.90
N ASP A 94 1.32 -11.44 8.12
CA ASP A 94 1.81 -11.96 6.84
C ASP A 94 2.13 -10.87 5.83
N LEU A 95 1.44 -9.72 5.88
CA LEU A 95 1.76 -8.57 5.02
C LEU A 95 3.19 -8.06 5.30
N THR A 96 3.60 -8.00 6.57
CA THR A 96 4.97 -7.62 6.97
C THR A 96 5.99 -8.69 6.61
N LYS A 97 5.66 -9.98 6.80
CA LYS A 97 6.51 -11.10 6.39
C LYS A 97 6.79 -11.05 4.88
N ALA A 98 5.74 -10.88 4.06
CA ALA A 98 5.85 -10.74 2.61
C ALA A 98 6.64 -9.48 2.20
N THR A 99 6.47 -8.37 2.90
CA THR A 99 7.24 -7.15 2.66
C THR A 99 8.73 -7.36 2.90
N ARG A 100 9.10 -7.99 4.02
CA ARG A 100 10.50 -8.35 4.33
C ARG A 100 11.08 -9.29 3.28
N PHE A 101 10.34 -10.32 2.88
CA PHE A 101 10.72 -11.23 1.80
C PHE A 101 11.08 -10.48 0.51
N CYS A 102 10.29 -9.47 0.13
CA CYS A 102 10.54 -8.64 -1.03
C CYS A 102 11.77 -7.73 -0.84
N THR A 103 11.90 -7.09 0.33
CA THR A 103 13.01 -6.15 0.61
C THR A 103 14.37 -6.86 0.66
N GLU A 104 14.44 -8.08 1.17
CA GLU A 104 15.63 -8.93 1.14
C GLU A 104 16.08 -9.28 -0.28
N ARG A 105 15.16 -9.24 -1.25
CA ARG A 105 15.41 -9.46 -2.67
C ARG A 105 15.64 -8.15 -3.45
N GLY A 106 15.82 -7.04 -2.72
CA GLY A 106 16.15 -5.74 -3.29
C GLY A 106 14.94 -4.91 -3.76
N CYS A 107 13.71 -5.40 -3.57
CA CYS A 107 12.53 -4.61 -3.91
C CYS A 107 12.41 -3.41 -2.97
N ARG A 108 12.14 -2.24 -3.55
CA ARG A 108 11.97 -0.98 -2.80
C ARG A 108 10.65 -0.30 -3.11
N ARG A 109 10.12 -0.45 -4.30
CA ARG A 109 8.81 0.07 -4.65
C ARG A 109 7.80 -1.05 -4.72
N ILE A 110 6.89 -1.10 -3.72
CA ILE A 110 5.98 -2.23 -3.50
C ILE A 110 4.54 -1.74 -3.51
N ALA A 111 3.71 -2.39 -4.34
CA ALA A 111 2.27 -2.22 -4.31
C ALA A 111 1.62 -3.30 -3.45
N TYR A 112 0.64 -2.90 -2.64
CA TYR A 112 -0.17 -3.80 -1.83
C TYR A 112 -1.60 -3.81 -2.39
N VAL A 113 -2.16 -4.97 -2.62
CA VAL A 113 -3.53 -5.16 -3.11
C VAL A 113 -4.24 -6.23 -2.27
N GLY A 114 -5.58 -6.20 -2.23
CA GLY A 114 -6.34 -7.13 -1.41
C GLY A 114 -6.04 -7.01 0.10
N ALA A 115 -5.55 -5.85 0.56
CA ALA A 115 -5.18 -5.64 1.95
C ALA A 115 -6.28 -4.95 2.79
N THR A 116 -7.43 -4.71 2.17
CA THR A 116 -8.63 -4.11 2.78
C THR A 116 -9.86 -5.00 2.55
N GLY A 117 -10.98 -4.65 3.16
CA GLY A 117 -12.20 -5.46 3.13
C GLY A 117 -12.17 -6.62 4.14
N LYS A 118 -13.24 -7.41 4.17
CA LYS A 118 -13.48 -8.47 5.16
C LYS A 118 -13.47 -7.94 6.61
N ARG A 119 -12.36 -8.07 7.33
CA ARG A 119 -12.22 -7.62 8.72
C ARG A 119 -11.69 -6.20 8.79
N GLU A 120 -12.40 -5.30 9.48
CA GLU A 120 -12.09 -3.88 9.60
C GLU A 120 -10.83 -3.62 10.43
N ASP A 121 -10.58 -4.43 11.48
CA ASP A 121 -9.39 -4.35 12.31
C ASP A 121 -8.12 -4.67 11.51
N HIS A 122 -8.16 -5.69 10.65
CA HIS A 122 -7.07 -5.98 9.72
C HIS A 122 -6.88 -4.86 8.69
N THR A 123 -7.98 -4.30 8.18
CA THR A 123 -7.92 -3.16 7.25
C THR A 123 -7.20 -1.96 7.88
N LEU A 124 -7.58 -1.58 9.11
CA LEU A 124 -6.92 -0.48 9.83
C LEU A 124 -5.45 -0.78 10.12
N GLY A 125 -5.16 -1.99 10.58
CA GLY A 125 -3.80 -2.47 10.83
C GLY A 125 -2.94 -2.38 9.57
N ASN A 126 -3.42 -2.91 8.44
CA ASN A 126 -2.69 -2.92 7.18
C ASN A 126 -2.43 -1.50 6.64
N ILE A 127 -3.40 -0.59 6.75
CA ILE A 127 -3.21 0.81 6.35
C ILE A 127 -2.12 1.47 7.23
N SER A 128 -2.15 1.22 8.54
CA SER A 128 -1.16 1.80 9.46
C SER A 128 0.27 1.31 9.20
N LEU A 129 0.42 0.06 8.73
CA LEU A 129 1.72 -0.54 8.40
C LEU A 129 2.44 0.16 7.23
N LEU A 130 1.73 0.89 6.37
CA LEU A 130 2.36 1.63 5.27
C LEU A 130 3.38 2.66 5.76
N ASP A 131 3.07 3.36 6.86
CA ASP A 131 4.02 4.29 7.49
C ASP A 131 5.24 3.54 8.04
N PHE A 132 5.02 2.43 8.75
CA PHE A 132 6.10 1.57 9.25
C PHE A 132 7.00 1.07 8.11
N TYR A 133 6.42 0.58 7.02
CA TYR A 133 7.21 0.10 5.87
C TYR A 133 8.05 1.21 5.23
N SER A 134 7.49 2.41 5.13
CA SER A 134 8.23 3.55 4.58
C SER A 134 9.40 3.98 5.47
N ARG A 135 9.20 4.02 6.80
CA ARG A 135 10.21 4.53 7.74
C ARG A 135 11.25 3.50 8.13
N GLU A 136 10.81 2.30 8.43
CA GLU A 136 11.69 1.28 9.03
C GLU A 136 12.26 0.30 7.98
N LEU A 137 11.51 0.04 6.90
CA LEU A 137 11.94 -0.88 5.84
C LEU A 137 12.38 -0.16 4.56
N TYR A 138 12.29 1.18 4.54
CA TYR A 138 12.68 2.03 3.41
C TYR A 138 11.97 1.61 2.10
N VAL A 139 10.69 1.27 2.21
CA VAL A 139 9.85 0.87 1.09
C VAL A 139 9.04 2.07 0.59
N ASP A 140 9.05 2.32 -0.71
CA ASP A 140 8.07 3.18 -1.38
C ASP A 140 6.77 2.40 -1.52
N ALA A 141 5.96 2.43 -0.43
CA ALA A 141 4.77 1.62 -0.24
C ALA A 141 3.54 2.31 -0.81
N LEU A 142 2.73 1.60 -1.59
CA LEU A 142 1.43 2.06 -2.06
C LEU A 142 0.38 0.96 -1.85
N MET A 143 -0.74 1.27 -1.22
CA MET A 143 -1.84 0.31 -1.12
C MET A 143 -2.97 0.71 -2.06
N LEU A 144 -3.23 -0.14 -3.05
CA LEU A 144 -4.27 0.05 -4.04
C LEU A 144 -5.52 -0.73 -3.63
N THR A 145 -6.65 -0.03 -3.63
CA THR A 145 -7.98 -0.60 -3.38
C THR A 145 -8.84 -0.49 -4.63
N ASP A 146 -10.10 -0.92 -4.57
CA ASP A 146 -11.04 -0.72 -5.67
C ASP A 146 -11.53 0.74 -5.80
N TYR A 147 -11.22 1.59 -4.82
CA TYR A 147 -11.74 2.95 -4.76
C TYR A 147 -10.65 4.03 -4.85
N GLY A 148 -9.39 3.68 -4.61
CA GLY A 148 -8.29 4.64 -4.59
C GLY A 148 -7.01 4.05 -4.04
N VAL A 149 -6.06 4.93 -3.71
CA VAL A 149 -4.73 4.56 -3.26
C VAL A 149 -4.37 5.24 -1.93
N PHE A 150 -3.83 4.46 -0.99
CA PHE A 150 -3.18 4.97 0.22
C PHE A 150 -1.69 5.18 -0.01
N ILE A 151 -1.19 6.31 0.44
CA ILE A 151 0.15 6.82 0.19
C ILE A 151 0.74 7.30 1.51
N PRO A 152 1.68 6.58 2.11
CA PRO A 152 2.42 7.09 3.26
C PRO A 152 3.34 8.23 2.82
N ALA A 153 3.39 9.30 3.60
CA ALA A 153 4.12 10.51 3.28
C ALA A 153 4.73 11.15 4.52
N ALA A 154 5.79 11.92 4.33
CA ALA A 154 6.44 12.73 5.35
C ALA A 154 7.10 13.95 4.70
N GLY A 155 7.23 15.05 5.46
CA GLY A 155 7.80 16.28 4.93
C GLY A 155 6.97 16.87 3.80
N GLU A 156 7.63 17.35 2.74
CA GLU A 156 6.98 17.85 1.54
C GLU A 156 6.71 16.69 0.57
N THR A 157 5.47 16.56 0.14
CA THR A 157 5.02 15.51 -0.80
C THR A 157 4.11 16.12 -1.86
N ALA A 158 4.49 15.94 -3.13
CA ALA A 158 3.67 16.33 -4.28
C ALA A 158 2.95 15.11 -4.84
N ILE A 159 1.64 15.22 -5.05
CA ILE A 159 0.77 14.17 -5.57
C ILE A 159 0.14 14.67 -6.87
N ARG A 160 0.25 13.87 -7.95
CA ARG A 160 -0.50 14.15 -9.17
C ARG A 160 -1.97 13.85 -8.95
N THR A 161 -2.82 14.79 -9.33
CA THR A 161 -4.27 14.74 -9.12
C THR A 161 -5.00 15.16 -10.39
N PHE A 162 -6.32 15.24 -10.31
CA PHE A 162 -7.20 15.91 -11.28
C PHE A 162 -8.20 16.77 -10.52
N ALA A 163 -8.73 17.81 -11.16
CA ALA A 163 -9.71 18.69 -10.53
C ALA A 163 -10.95 17.89 -10.08
N GLY A 164 -11.37 18.07 -8.85
CA GLY A 164 -12.48 17.36 -8.22
C GLY A 164 -12.12 16.01 -7.61
N GLN A 165 -10.85 15.57 -7.68
CA GLN A 165 -10.44 14.32 -7.03
C GLN A 165 -10.58 14.44 -5.52
N GLN A 166 -11.25 13.44 -4.91
CA GLN A 166 -11.34 13.36 -3.45
C GLN A 166 -10.00 12.94 -2.85
N ILE A 167 -9.55 13.72 -1.88
CA ILE A 167 -8.30 13.51 -1.15
C ILE A 167 -8.62 13.47 0.34
N SER A 168 -8.14 12.43 1.04
CA SER A 168 -8.17 12.38 2.49
C SER A 168 -6.76 12.39 3.06
N ILE A 169 -6.55 13.04 4.18
CA ILE A 169 -5.26 13.20 4.84
C ILE A 169 -5.39 12.68 6.27
N PHE A 170 -4.68 11.61 6.59
CA PHE A 170 -4.67 11.01 7.92
C PHE A 170 -3.37 11.38 8.62
N ASN A 171 -3.46 12.34 9.56
CA ASN A 171 -2.30 12.74 10.35
C ASN A 171 -1.90 11.64 11.33
N LEU A 172 -0.62 11.28 11.33
CA LEU A 172 -0.06 10.29 12.25
C LEU A 172 0.78 10.94 13.36
N SER A 173 1.62 11.92 13.02
CA SER A 173 2.55 12.52 13.98
C SER A 173 2.88 14.00 13.72
N CYS A 174 2.25 14.62 12.74
CA CYS A 174 2.51 16.04 12.48
C CYS A 174 1.92 16.93 13.56
N THR A 175 2.66 17.98 13.93
CA THR A 175 2.15 19.11 14.71
C THR A 175 1.71 20.27 13.80
N ARG A 176 2.17 20.26 12.54
CA ARG A 176 1.76 21.18 11.47
C ARG A 176 1.62 20.43 10.16
N ILE A 177 0.53 20.69 9.45
CA ILE A 177 0.30 20.29 8.05
C ILE A 177 -0.29 21.48 7.32
N ASP A 178 0.27 21.83 6.20
CA ASP A 178 -0.32 22.74 5.23
C ASP A 178 -0.21 22.16 3.81
N GLY A 179 -0.82 22.81 2.83
CA GLY A 179 -0.74 22.31 1.46
C GLY A 179 -1.34 23.28 0.44
N ASP A 180 -0.96 23.06 -0.81
CA ASP A 180 -1.46 23.79 -1.97
C ASP A 180 -2.27 22.85 -2.87
N GLY A 181 -3.19 23.43 -3.65
CA GLY A 181 -4.00 22.70 -4.61
C GLY A 181 -5.22 21.96 -4.02
N LEU A 182 -5.57 22.24 -2.77
CA LEU A 182 -6.74 21.68 -2.08
C LEU A 182 -7.84 22.74 -1.88
N ARG A 183 -9.10 22.29 -1.90
CA ARG A 183 -10.27 23.15 -1.68
C ARG A 183 -10.31 23.68 -0.25
N TRP A 184 -9.98 22.86 0.73
CA TRP A 184 -9.91 23.23 2.14
C TRP A 184 -8.48 23.10 2.64
N GLN A 185 -8.01 24.15 3.30
CA GLN A 185 -6.65 24.18 3.84
C GLN A 185 -6.49 23.09 4.91
N PRO A 186 -5.54 22.16 4.77
CA PRO A 186 -5.29 21.16 5.79
C PRO A 186 -4.62 21.77 7.02
N TYR A 187 -4.74 21.09 8.14
CA TYR A 187 -4.07 21.39 9.39
C TYR A 187 -3.68 20.08 10.10
N ALA A 188 -2.98 20.16 11.22
CA ALA A 188 -2.62 18.96 11.98
C ALA A 188 -3.86 18.36 12.67
N PHE A 189 -4.60 17.58 11.92
CA PHE A 189 -5.83 16.92 12.38
C PHE A 189 -5.55 16.06 13.61
N SER A 190 -6.36 16.21 14.66
CA SER A 190 -6.26 15.43 15.90
C SER A 190 -7.08 14.13 15.87
N ALA A 191 -7.94 13.97 14.87
CA ALA A 191 -8.76 12.78 14.66
C ALA A 191 -8.83 12.42 13.16
N LEU A 192 -8.86 11.14 12.84
CA LEU A 192 -8.79 10.65 11.45
C LEU A 192 -9.91 11.22 10.55
N TRP A 193 -11.14 11.32 11.09
CA TRP A 193 -12.30 11.81 10.33
C TRP A 193 -12.17 13.26 9.85
N GLN A 194 -11.40 14.10 10.56
CA GLN A 194 -11.25 15.52 10.24
C GLN A 194 -10.54 15.77 8.90
N GLY A 195 -9.66 14.86 8.51
CA GLY A 195 -8.90 14.96 7.25
C GLY A 195 -9.55 14.29 6.06
N THR A 196 -10.80 13.80 6.19
CA THR A 196 -11.50 13.13 5.09
C THR A 196 -12.21 14.12 4.17
N LEU A 197 -12.45 13.69 2.90
CA LEU A 197 -13.31 14.37 1.93
C LEU A 197 -12.83 15.77 1.50
N ASN A 198 -11.53 16.04 1.50
CA ASN A 198 -10.98 17.21 0.81
C ASN A 198 -11.00 16.96 -0.72
N GLU A 199 -10.77 18.00 -1.50
CA GLU A 199 -10.87 17.96 -2.95
C GLU A 199 -9.68 18.68 -3.59
N ALA A 200 -9.07 18.03 -4.58
CA ALA A 200 -8.01 18.65 -5.38
C ALA A 200 -8.61 19.67 -6.36
N LEU A 201 -7.98 20.83 -6.46
CA LEU A 201 -8.41 21.93 -7.35
C LEU A 201 -7.85 21.79 -8.77
N GLY A 202 -6.84 20.94 -8.99
CA GLY A 202 -6.16 20.81 -10.27
C GLY A 202 -5.34 19.54 -10.40
N GLU A 203 -4.28 19.60 -11.21
CA GLU A 203 -3.45 18.45 -11.59
C GLU A 203 -2.41 18.05 -10.54
N SER A 204 -2.24 18.84 -9.48
CA SER A 204 -1.32 18.54 -8.39
C SER A 204 -1.80 19.08 -7.05
N VAL A 205 -1.49 18.33 -6.01
CA VAL A 205 -1.61 18.72 -4.61
C VAL A 205 -0.23 18.61 -3.99
N THR A 206 0.23 19.64 -3.29
CA THR A 206 1.46 19.59 -2.51
C THR A 206 1.10 19.72 -1.03
N LEU A 207 1.55 18.76 -0.24
CA LEU A 207 1.38 18.75 1.22
C LEU A 207 2.73 18.93 1.89
N ARG A 208 2.76 19.66 3.01
CA ARG A 208 3.95 19.89 3.84
C ARG A 208 3.60 19.60 5.29
N GLY A 209 4.18 18.54 5.84
CA GLY A 209 4.02 18.15 7.24
C GLY A 209 5.37 18.08 7.95
N ASP A 210 5.39 18.38 9.25
CA ASP A 210 6.60 18.25 10.10
C ASP A 210 6.77 16.85 10.71
N GLY A 211 5.90 15.92 10.34
CA GLY A 211 5.88 14.52 10.75
C GLY A 211 5.36 13.62 9.64
N ASN A 212 4.76 12.49 10.03
CA ASN A 212 4.23 11.48 9.12
C ASN A 212 2.71 11.60 8.96
N TYR A 213 2.24 11.30 7.78
CA TYR A 213 0.82 11.28 7.44
C TYR A 213 0.57 10.27 6.31
N ILE A 214 -0.69 9.86 6.16
CA ILE A 214 -1.10 9.01 5.03
C ILE A 214 -2.11 9.82 4.19
N VAL A 215 -1.91 9.84 2.89
CA VAL A 215 -2.86 10.42 1.94
C VAL A 215 -3.65 9.30 1.30
N TYR A 216 -4.96 9.46 1.18
CA TYR A 216 -5.80 8.65 0.33
C TYR A 216 -6.30 9.49 -0.84
N ALA A 217 -6.06 9.01 -2.05
CA ALA A 217 -6.52 9.64 -3.28
C ALA A 217 -7.51 8.69 -4.00
N ALA A 218 -8.76 9.12 -4.16
CA ALA A 218 -9.78 8.32 -4.83
C ALA A 218 -9.51 8.24 -6.34
N TYR A 219 -9.86 7.12 -6.98
CA TYR A 219 -9.86 7.04 -8.44
C TYR A 219 -10.97 7.92 -9.04
N LYS A 220 -10.86 8.16 -10.32
CA LYS A 220 -11.94 8.82 -11.05
C LYS A 220 -13.08 7.81 -11.21
N LEU A 221 -14.25 8.15 -10.66
CA LEU A 221 -15.47 7.38 -10.85
C LEU A 221 -15.99 7.48 -12.28
#